data_7997ded3652373a23082d47eb691abea
#
_entry.id   7997ded3652373a23082d47eb691abea
#
_cell.length_a   1.000
_cell.length_b   1.000
_cell.length_c   1.000
_cell.angle_alpha   90.00
_cell.angle_beta   90.00
_cell.angle_gamma   90.00
#
_symmetry.space_group_name_H-M   'P 1'
#
loop_
_entity.id
_entity.type
_entity.pdbx_description
1 polymer ?
#
loop_
_entity_poly.entity_id
_entity_poly.type
_entity_poly.pdbx_seq_one_letter_code
_entity_poly.pdbx_strand_id
1 'polypeptide(L)'
;TWQNRQYVMTCTEQLFNSLIEPIINRTLTSVHAALRDAELTSAEIDDVVLVGGSTRVPLIKEKLAQIFGKEKINDSINPDEVVALGAAVEADILAGNRKDFLLLDVTPLSLGIETLGGLMDVLIPRNSKVPAKLAKQYTTSVD
;
A
#
# COMPACT_ATOMS: atom_id res chain seq x y z
N THR A 1 23.51 -9.08 -25.60
CA THR A 1 24.38 -10.05 -26.32
C THR A 1 25.07 -10.96 -25.32
N TRP A 2 24.87 -12.27 -25.43
CA TRP A 2 25.58 -13.27 -24.65
C TRP A 2 26.47 -14.06 -25.60
N GLN A 3 27.73 -14.26 -25.24
CA GLN A 3 28.73 -14.94 -26.09
C GLN A 3 28.80 -14.39 -27.54
N ASN A 4 28.75 -13.08 -27.74
CA ASN A 4 28.74 -12.40 -29.06
C ASN A 4 27.61 -12.84 -29.99
N ARG A 5 26.53 -13.44 -29.51
CA ARG A 5 25.33 -13.73 -30.29
C ARG A 5 24.22 -12.72 -29.97
N GLN A 6 23.52 -12.28 -30.98
CA GLN A 6 22.34 -11.44 -30.84
C GLN A 6 21.11 -12.34 -30.82
N TYR A 7 20.30 -12.20 -29.77
CA TYR A 7 19.02 -12.89 -29.65
C TYR A 7 17.92 -11.84 -29.81
N VAL A 8 16.99 -12.11 -30.72
CA VAL A 8 15.80 -11.29 -30.94
C VAL A 8 14.60 -12.13 -30.53
N MET A 9 13.77 -11.60 -29.65
CA MET A 9 12.52 -12.22 -29.23
C MET A 9 11.42 -11.19 -29.32
N THR A 10 10.26 -11.58 -29.84
CA THR A 10 9.06 -10.75 -29.83
C THR A 10 8.24 -11.11 -28.57
N CYS A 11 8.04 -10.13 -27.72
CA CYS A 11 7.13 -10.22 -26.58
C CYS A 11 5.82 -9.51 -26.94
N THR A 12 4.76 -10.26 -27.16
CA THR A 12 3.43 -9.70 -27.39
C THR A 12 2.82 -9.28 -26.05
N GLU A 13 1.85 -8.36 -26.08
CA GLU A 13 1.09 -7.98 -24.89
C GLU A 13 0.45 -9.20 -24.19
N GLN A 14 -0.12 -10.10 -24.97
CA GLN A 14 -0.74 -11.32 -24.46
C GLN A 14 0.28 -12.21 -23.71
N LEU A 15 1.47 -12.41 -24.27
CA LEU A 15 2.53 -13.17 -23.61
C LEU A 15 3.00 -12.46 -22.33
N PHE A 16 3.20 -11.14 -22.39
CA PHE A 16 3.58 -10.36 -21.23
C PHE A 16 2.52 -10.47 -20.12
N ASN A 17 1.24 -10.26 -20.45
CA ASN A 17 0.15 -10.36 -19.50
C ASN A 17 0.07 -11.74 -18.86
N SER A 18 0.25 -12.82 -19.63
CA SER A 18 0.25 -14.19 -19.07
C SER A 18 1.39 -14.44 -18.07
N LEU A 19 2.56 -13.82 -18.30
CA LEU A 19 3.71 -13.96 -17.43
C LEU A 19 3.57 -13.17 -16.12
N ILE A 20 2.95 -11.99 -16.16
CA ILE A 20 2.82 -11.12 -14.99
C ILE A 20 1.52 -11.37 -14.20
N GLU A 21 0.53 -12.02 -14.77
CA GLU A 21 -0.77 -12.25 -14.12
C GLU A 21 -0.66 -12.90 -12.73
N PRO A 22 0.19 -13.91 -12.48
CA PRO A 22 0.34 -14.47 -11.15
C PRO A 22 0.89 -13.45 -10.14
N ILE A 23 1.75 -12.53 -10.59
CA ILE A 23 2.30 -11.46 -9.74
C ILE A 23 1.21 -10.46 -9.39
N ILE A 24 0.42 -10.04 -10.39
CA ILE A 24 -0.70 -9.11 -10.17
C ILE A 24 -1.74 -9.73 -9.22
N ASN A 25 -2.12 -10.99 -9.42
CA ASN A 25 -3.07 -11.67 -8.56
C ASN A 25 -2.63 -11.71 -7.08
N ARG A 26 -1.32 -11.81 -6.82
CA ARG A 26 -0.78 -11.67 -5.45
C ARG A 26 -1.02 -10.27 -4.87
N THR A 27 -0.91 -9.21 -5.67
CA THR A 27 -1.17 -7.84 -5.17
C THR A 27 -2.64 -7.63 -4.84
N LEU A 28 -3.56 -8.27 -5.55
CA LEU A 28 -4.99 -8.21 -5.27
C LEU A 28 -5.34 -8.80 -3.89
N THR A 29 -4.56 -9.75 -3.39
CA THR A 29 -4.71 -10.25 -2.01
C THR A 29 -4.58 -9.14 -0.99
N SER A 30 -3.62 -8.20 -1.21
CA SER A 30 -3.45 -7.03 -0.34
C SER A 30 -4.61 -6.04 -0.47
N VAL A 31 -5.16 -5.86 -1.67
CA VAL A 31 -6.35 -5.03 -1.90
C VAL A 31 -7.54 -5.56 -1.09
N HIS A 32 -7.82 -6.85 -1.18
CA HIS A 32 -8.90 -7.48 -0.41
C HIS A 32 -8.62 -7.45 1.12
N ALA A 33 -7.36 -7.56 1.53
CA ALA A 33 -7.01 -7.42 2.95
C ALA A 33 -7.28 -6.00 3.45
N ALA A 34 -6.92 -4.98 2.67
CA ALA A 34 -7.17 -3.59 3.03
C ALA A 34 -8.66 -3.27 3.15
N LEU A 35 -9.50 -3.78 2.24
CA LEU A 35 -10.95 -3.65 2.33
C LEU A 35 -11.51 -4.30 3.60
N ARG A 36 -11.07 -5.51 3.93
CA ARG A 36 -11.47 -6.19 5.18
C ARG A 36 -11.04 -5.45 6.42
N ASP A 37 -9.78 -4.96 6.44
CA ASP A 37 -9.25 -4.20 7.59
C ASP A 37 -9.99 -2.88 7.80
N ALA A 38 -10.48 -2.27 6.72
CA ALA A 38 -11.30 -1.06 6.76
C ALA A 38 -12.79 -1.34 7.04
N GLU A 39 -13.20 -2.61 7.04
CA GLU A 39 -14.62 -3.03 7.14
C GLU A 39 -15.49 -2.43 6.01
N LEU A 40 -14.89 -2.26 4.81
CA LEU A 40 -15.54 -1.69 3.63
C LEU A 40 -15.69 -2.71 2.52
N THR A 41 -16.70 -2.52 1.71
CA THR A 41 -16.89 -3.20 0.43
C THR A 41 -16.30 -2.38 -0.72
N SER A 42 -16.07 -3.00 -1.87
CA SER A 42 -15.60 -2.27 -3.07
C SER A 42 -16.61 -1.23 -3.57
N ALA A 43 -17.89 -1.40 -3.26
CA ALA A 43 -18.94 -0.44 -3.63
C ALA A 43 -18.84 0.88 -2.85
N GLU A 44 -18.34 0.82 -1.62
CA GLU A 44 -18.18 1.97 -0.72
C GLU A 44 -16.90 2.77 -0.96
N ILE A 45 -16.05 2.32 -1.87
CA ILE A 45 -14.87 3.07 -2.30
C ILE A 45 -15.29 4.07 -3.38
N ASP A 46 -14.99 5.34 -3.17
CA ASP A 46 -15.32 6.41 -4.11
C ASP A 46 -14.29 6.50 -5.24
N ASP A 47 -13.02 6.34 -4.93
CA ASP A 47 -11.92 6.59 -5.86
C ASP A 47 -10.74 5.63 -5.63
N VAL A 48 -10.14 5.14 -6.72
CA VAL A 48 -8.95 4.28 -6.70
C VAL A 48 -7.83 4.99 -7.43
N VAL A 49 -6.93 5.61 -6.68
CA VAL A 49 -5.80 6.36 -7.23
C VAL A 49 -4.63 5.43 -7.49
N LEU A 50 -4.15 5.41 -8.74
CA LEU A 50 -3.02 4.58 -9.15
C LEU A 50 -1.69 5.32 -8.92
N VAL A 51 -0.79 4.70 -8.15
CA VAL A 51 0.49 5.29 -7.74
C VAL A 51 1.65 4.37 -8.08
N GLY A 52 2.75 4.96 -8.57
CA GLY A 52 3.96 4.26 -8.96
C GLY A 52 3.96 3.77 -10.40
N GLY A 53 5.13 3.72 -11.02
CA GLY A 53 5.30 3.41 -12.45
C GLY A 53 4.73 2.06 -12.88
N SER A 54 4.74 1.05 -12.00
CA SER A 54 4.17 -0.27 -12.28
C SER A 54 2.67 -0.24 -12.56
N THR A 55 1.93 0.76 -12.04
CA THR A 55 0.48 0.91 -12.30
C THR A 55 0.15 1.36 -13.72
N ARG A 56 1.16 1.70 -14.53
CA ARG A 56 1.01 1.95 -15.98
C ARG A 56 0.67 0.69 -16.77
N VAL A 57 0.87 -0.50 -16.19
CA VAL A 57 0.54 -1.78 -16.84
C VAL A 57 -0.97 -1.89 -17.01
N PRO A 58 -1.48 -2.03 -18.27
CA PRO A 58 -2.92 -2.03 -18.54
C PRO A 58 -3.67 -3.13 -17.76
N LEU A 59 -3.11 -4.32 -17.64
CA LEU A 59 -3.71 -5.44 -16.92
C LEU A 59 -4.03 -5.11 -15.44
N ILE A 60 -3.23 -4.26 -14.80
CA ILE A 60 -3.50 -3.82 -13.42
C ILE A 60 -4.80 -2.99 -13.37
N LYS A 61 -4.96 -2.04 -14.30
CA LYS A 61 -6.17 -1.23 -14.39
C LYS A 61 -7.40 -2.09 -14.68
N GLU A 62 -7.28 -3.06 -15.57
CA GLU A 62 -8.36 -3.99 -15.90
C GLU A 62 -8.79 -4.82 -14.69
N LYS A 63 -7.84 -5.41 -13.96
CA LYS A 63 -8.13 -6.20 -12.76
C LYS A 63 -8.76 -5.37 -11.64
N LEU A 64 -8.30 -4.13 -11.44
CA LEU A 64 -8.89 -3.23 -10.45
C LEU A 64 -10.29 -2.75 -10.89
N ALA A 65 -10.48 -2.49 -12.19
CA ALA A 65 -11.79 -2.12 -12.72
C ALA A 65 -12.83 -3.23 -12.56
N GLN A 66 -12.42 -4.51 -12.57
CA GLN A 66 -13.31 -5.65 -12.28
C GLN A 66 -13.76 -5.67 -10.81
N ILE A 67 -12.98 -5.13 -9.88
CA ILE A 67 -13.28 -5.12 -8.43
C ILE A 67 -14.09 -3.88 -8.04
N PHE A 68 -13.70 -2.71 -8.55
CA PHE A 68 -14.21 -1.42 -8.07
C PHE A 68 -15.16 -0.72 -9.05
N GLY A 69 -15.14 -1.12 -10.34
CA GLY A 69 -15.75 -0.37 -11.43
C GLY A 69 -14.74 0.52 -12.14
N LYS A 70 -14.89 0.63 -13.45
CA LYS A 70 -13.96 1.41 -14.30
C LYS A 70 -14.01 2.90 -13.99
N GLU A 71 -15.17 3.40 -13.63
CA GLU A 71 -15.45 4.80 -13.31
C GLU A 71 -14.73 5.29 -12.06
N LYS A 72 -14.35 4.38 -11.17
CA LYS A 72 -13.64 4.68 -9.93
C LYS A 72 -12.11 4.67 -10.08
N ILE A 73 -11.59 4.22 -11.22
CA ILE A 73 -10.14 4.17 -11.46
C ILE A 73 -9.66 5.54 -11.88
N ASN A 74 -8.95 6.21 -10.98
CA ASN A 74 -8.37 7.53 -11.22
C ASN A 74 -6.93 7.39 -11.74
N ASP A 75 -6.75 7.67 -13.00
CA ASP A 75 -5.45 7.71 -13.69
C ASP A 75 -5.11 9.11 -14.23
N SER A 76 -5.85 10.13 -13.78
CA SER A 76 -5.65 11.53 -14.18
C SER A 76 -4.36 12.14 -13.60
N ILE A 77 -3.87 11.59 -12.49
CA ILE A 77 -2.67 12.06 -11.81
C ILE A 77 -1.48 11.23 -12.33
N ASN A 78 -0.35 11.90 -12.62
CA ASN A 78 0.86 11.20 -13.01
C ASN A 78 1.35 10.28 -11.87
N PRO A 79 1.35 8.95 -12.05
CA PRO A 79 1.68 8.01 -10.98
C PRO A 79 3.14 8.09 -10.51
N ASP A 80 4.03 8.73 -11.27
CA ASP A 80 5.44 8.92 -10.89
C ASP A 80 5.65 10.15 -10.00
N GLU A 81 4.73 11.12 -10.05
CA GLU A 81 4.85 12.42 -9.37
C GLU A 81 3.91 12.56 -8.16
N VAL A 82 2.84 11.77 -8.09
CA VAL A 82 1.79 11.93 -7.09
C VAL A 82 2.30 11.86 -5.65
N VAL A 83 3.32 11.04 -5.38
CA VAL A 83 3.92 10.94 -4.03
C VAL A 83 4.65 12.23 -3.66
N ALA A 84 5.40 12.81 -4.60
CA ALA A 84 6.11 14.08 -4.39
C ALA A 84 5.13 15.24 -4.20
N LEU A 85 4.04 15.26 -4.96
CA LEU A 85 2.97 16.25 -4.80
C LEU A 85 2.28 16.12 -3.44
N GLY A 86 1.97 14.89 -3.02
CA GLY A 86 1.41 14.62 -1.70
C GLY A 86 2.35 15.04 -0.56
N ALA A 87 3.63 14.75 -0.68
CA ALA A 87 4.63 15.17 0.29
C ALA A 87 4.76 16.71 0.39
N ALA A 88 4.64 17.42 -0.72
CA ALA A 88 4.63 18.88 -0.72
C ALA A 88 3.40 19.46 0.00
N VAL A 89 2.23 18.86 -0.20
CA VAL A 89 1.00 19.25 0.52
C VAL A 89 1.15 19.00 2.02
N GLU A 90 1.70 17.84 2.42
CA GLU A 90 1.93 17.53 3.83
C GLU A 90 2.95 18.47 4.48
N ALA A 91 4.01 18.82 3.77
CA ALA A 91 5.00 19.81 4.26
C ALA A 91 4.34 21.18 4.49
N ASP A 92 3.42 21.60 3.64
CA ASP A 92 2.68 22.87 3.80
C ASP A 92 1.73 22.82 5.01
N ILE A 93 1.11 21.67 5.28
CA ILE A 93 0.31 21.45 6.48
C ILE A 93 1.18 21.52 7.75
N LEU A 94 2.32 20.81 7.76
CA LEU A 94 3.25 20.81 8.89
C LEU A 94 3.86 22.18 9.15
N ALA A 95 4.05 23.02 8.13
CA ALA A 95 4.46 24.40 8.25
C ALA A 95 3.36 25.32 8.85
N GLY A 96 2.15 24.81 9.01
CA GLY A 96 1.03 25.55 9.60
C GLY A 96 0.28 26.47 8.62
N ASN A 97 0.60 26.41 7.33
CA ASN A 97 -0.04 27.24 6.32
C ASN A 97 -1.44 26.75 5.95
N ARG A 98 -1.68 25.45 6.11
CA ARG A 98 -2.98 24.79 5.86
C ARG A 98 -3.47 24.07 7.11
N LYS A 99 -4.78 24.17 7.38
CA LYS A 99 -5.45 23.56 8.54
C LYS A 99 -6.72 22.75 8.14
N ASP A 100 -6.98 22.70 6.86
CA ASP A 100 -8.18 22.11 6.27
C ASP A 100 -8.08 20.58 6.09
N PHE A 101 -6.87 20.02 6.24
CA PHE A 101 -6.62 18.58 6.12
C PHE A 101 -5.86 18.06 7.35
N LEU A 102 -6.17 16.84 7.73
CA LEU A 102 -5.44 16.08 8.75
C LEU A 102 -5.06 14.73 8.17
N LEU A 103 -3.78 14.48 7.97
CA LEU A 103 -3.28 13.14 7.66
C LEU A 103 -3.25 12.32 8.95
N LEU A 104 -4.00 11.22 8.96
CA LEU A 104 -3.96 10.21 10.01
C LEU A 104 -3.38 8.93 9.40
N ASP A 105 -2.19 8.58 9.84
CA ASP A 105 -1.55 7.33 9.47
C ASP A 105 -1.81 6.25 10.52
N VAL A 106 -1.51 5.00 10.19
CA VAL A 106 -1.67 3.85 11.07
C VAL A 106 -0.41 3.02 11.13
N THR A 107 -0.22 2.30 12.24
CA THR A 107 0.89 1.35 12.35
C THR A 107 0.65 0.14 11.45
N PRO A 108 1.59 -0.23 10.55
CA PRO A 108 1.42 -1.37 9.65
C PRO A 108 1.53 -2.72 10.36
N LEU A 109 2.18 -2.75 11.52
CA LEU A 109 2.42 -3.93 12.34
C LEU A 109 2.12 -3.61 13.81
N SER A 110 1.78 -4.65 14.58
CA SER A 110 1.72 -4.53 16.04
C SER A 110 3.11 -4.32 16.63
N LEU A 111 3.21 -3.42 17.60
CA LEU A 111 4.43 -3.14 18.36
C LEU A 111 4.26 -3.68 19.78
N GLY A 112 5.27 -4.34 20.30
CA GLY A 112 5.21 -4.93 21.63
C GLY A 112 6.58 -5.23 22.16
N ILE A 113 6.61 -5.87 23.33
CA ILE A 113 7.81 -6.30 24.04
C ILE A 113 7.80 -7.82 24.11
N GLU A 114 8.93 -8.44 23.82
CA GLU A 114 9.12 -9.87 24.05
C GLU A 114 9.21 -10.10 25.57
N THR A 115 8.40 -11.04 26.05
CA THR A 115 8.35 -11.44 27.45
C THR A 115 8.89 -12.84 27.64
N LEU A 116 8.92 -13.32 28.90
CA LEU A 116 9.39 -14.65 29.24
C LEU A 116 8.71 -15.73 28.39
N GLY A 117 9.51 -16.63 27.80
CA GLY A 117 9.03 -17.70 26.93
C GLY A 117 8.88 -17.31 25.46
N GLY A 118 9.40 -16.14 25.02
CA GLY A 118 9.36 -15.69 23.63
C GLY A 118 7.98 -15.19 23.19
N LEU A 119 7.10 -14.89 24.15
CA LEU A 119 5.78 -14.35 23.87
C LEU A 119 5.85 -12.83 23.71
N MET A 120 5.20 -12.32 22.68
CA MET A 120 5.08 -10.88 22.45
C MET A 120 3.86 -10.32 23.20
N ASP A 121 4.11 -9.43 24.16
CA ASP A 121 3.06 -8.60 24.75
C ASP A 121 2.84 -7.38 23.87
N VAL A 122 1.71 -7.34 23.17
CA VAL A 122 1.37 -6.27 22.24
C VAL A 122 0.99 -5.01 22.99
N LEU A 123 1.71 -3.92 22.76
CA LEU A 123 1.44 -2.60 23.34
C LEU A 123 0.59 -1.74 22.40
N ILE A 124 1.00 -1.64 21.16
CA ILE A 124 0.30 -0.88 20.14
C ILE A 124 -0.13 -1.87 19.05
N PRO A 125 -1.41 -2.18 18.94
CA PRO A 125 -1.92 -3.08 17.91
C PRO A 125 -1.71 -2.53 16.49
N ARG A 126 -1.58 -3.43 15.50
CA ARG A 126 -1.66 -3.08 14.09
C ARG A 126 -2.91 -2.23 13.81
N ASN A 127 -2.81 -1.31 12.88
CA ASN A 127 -3.87 -0.35 12.51
C ASN A 127 -4.21 0.68 13.60
N SER A 128 -3.38 0.82 14.65
CA SER A 128 -3.52 1.93 15.59
C SER A 128 -3.16 3.25 14.91
N LYS A 129 -3.99 4.28 15.12
CA LYS A 129 -3.73 5.63 14.61
C LYS A 129 -2.47 6.22 15.23
N VAL A 130 -1.64 6.90 14.43
CA VAL A 130 -0.46 7.61 14.90
C VAL A 130 -0.71 9.13 14.87
N PRO A 131 -0.11 9.91 15.81
CA PRO A 131 0.82 9.47 16.86
C PRO A 131 0.13 8.70 18.00
N ALA A 132 0.74 7.58 18.42
CA ALA A 132 0.27 6.79 19.56
C ALA A 132 1.34 6.76 20.64
N LYS A 133 0.93 6.84 21.91
CA LYS A 133 1.80 6.72 23.07
C LYS A 133 1.16 5.82 24.10
N LEU A 134 1.89 4.78 24.49
CA LEU A 134 1.47 3.85 25.52
C LEU A 134 2.64 3.57 26.47
N ALA A 135 2.35 3.45 27.76
CA ALA A 135 3.31 3.05 28.76
C ALA A 135 2.75 1.85 29.55
N LYS A 136 3.58 0.83 29.73
CA LYS A 136 3.29 -0.35 30.53
C LYS A 136 4.50 -0.68 31.38
N GLN A 137 4.25 -1.12 32.60
CA GLN A 137 5.33 -1.45 33.54
C GLN A 137 5.69 -2.92 33.40
N TYR A 138 6.96 -3.20 33.33
CA TYR A 138 7.52 -4.56 33.26
C TYR A 138 8.55 -4.74 34.38
N THR A 139 8.77 -5.97 34.77
CA THR A 139 9.82 -6.36 35.71
C THR A 139 10.73 -7.41 35.07
N THR A 140 11.97 -7.49 35.50
CA THR A 140 12.88 -8.55 35.12
C THR A 140 12.54 -9.84 35.86
N SER A 141 12.80 -10.99 35.24
CA SER A 141 12.57 -12.31 35.86
C SER A 141 13.73 -12.74 36.76
N VAL A 142 14.88 -12.07 36.70
CA VAL A 142 16.10 -12.29 37.48
C VAL A 142 16.72 -10.94 37.78
N ASP A 143 17.24 -10.79 39.01
CA ASP A 143 18.05 -9.62 39.43
C ASP A 143 19.43 -9.63 38.79
#